data_0cdd5d0d3f8dd1965170ce14417077a7
#
_entry.id   0cdd5d0d3f8dd1965170ce14417077a7
#
_cell.length_a   1.000
_cell.length_b   1.000
_cell.length_c   1.000
_cell.angle_alpha   90.00
_cell.angle_beta   90.00
_cell.angle_gamma   90.00
#
_symmetry.space_group_name_H-M   'P 1'
#
loop_
_entity.id
_entity.type
_entity.pdbx_description
1 polymer ?
#
loop_
_entity_poly.entity_id
_entity_poly.type
_entity_poly.pdbx_seq_one_letter_code
_entity_poly.pdbx_strand_id
1 'polypeptide(L)'
;KFKTDHTEFIVKPDAIEVLPMLVKQYEEPYADSSALPTYYVSKLTRDSVTVALNGDGGDENFAGYERYSIQKFSLIYEKFRFINRLVCVPIIKYLSNKYSNTLFDRSYKFASTFDQNYDYRYLNYICYFSNEMKQKLYSQELKKKLFSDSYLIIANAFNDSRTDNKLDQTLYADFTNYLPEDLLVKVDIATMAVSLEGRSPFLDHEFLELTARIPSSLKLKGFNNKKYILKKSLEGFIPNEIMYRPKKGFGVPIDKWFKNDLNNYIRGMLLSDKTIIKKYFNLGYIEYLINAHQNTKLNYSNQLWALLTLELWFREYFD
;
A
#
# COMPACT_ATOMS: atom_id res chain seq x y z
N LYS A 1 -31.35 -8.69 -2.13
CA LYS A 1 -31.64 -9.44 -0.90
C LYS A 1 -32.09 -8.50 0.22
N PHE A 2 -31.47 -7.36 0.39
CA PHE A 2 -31.70 -6.44 1.50
C PHE A 2 -32.73 -5.33 1.22
N LYS A 3 -33.27 -5.27 -0.01
CA LYS A 3 -34.26 -4.25 -0.45
C LYS A 3 -33.81 -2.81 -0.15
N THR A 4 -32.53 -2.55 -0.37
CA THR A 4 -31.95 -1.22 -0.23
C THR A 4 -32.36 -0.35 -1.40
N ASP A 5 -32.50 0.95 -1.17
CA ASP A 5 -32.46 1.96 -2.24
C ASP A 5 -31.02 2.04 -2.74
N HIS A 6 -30.79 1.62 -3.99
CA HIS A 6 -29.45 1.38 -4.52
C HIS A 6 -29.17 2.30 -5.69
N THR A 7 -28.04 3.03 -5.60
CA THR A 7 -27.54 3.88 -6.67
C THR A 7 -26.14 3.45 -7.07
N GLU A 8 -25.88 3.29 -8.36
CA GLU A 8 -24.57 2.94 -8.91
C GLU A 8 -23.92 4.13 -9.61
N PHE A 9 -22.64 4.33 -9.36
CA PHE A 9 -21.83 5.36 -10.03
C PHE A 9 -20.66 4.73 -10.77
N ILE A 10 -20.33 5.26 -11.95
CA ILE A 10 -19.12 4.94 -12.69
C ILE A 10 -18.18 6.12 -12.58
N VAL A 11 -17.07 5.92 -11.84
CA VAL A 11 -16.03 6.95 -11.70
C VAL A 11 -15.04 6.84 -12.85
N LYS A 12 -14.80 7.96 -13.53
CA LYS A 12 -13.73 8.12 -14.51
C LYS A 12 -12.77 9.20 -13.97
N PRO A 13 -11.72 8.78 -13.24
CA PRO A 13 -10.84 9.75 -12.58
C PRO A 13 -9.94 10.47 -13.60
N ASP A 14 -9.88 11.79 -13.51
CA ASP A 14 -8.84 12.62 -14.14
C ASP A 14 -7.79 12.98 -13.10
N ALA A 15 -6.60 12.37 -13.22
CA ALA A 15 -5.54 12.56 -12.27
C ALA A 15 -4.87 13.95 -12.41
N ILE A 16 -4.75 14.47 -13.63
CA ILE A 16 -4.05 15.73 -13.89
C ILE A 16 -4.83 16.92 -13.28
N GLU A 17 -6.14 16.87 -13.42
CA GLU A 17 -7.01 17.92 -12.91
C GLU A 17 -7.07 17.96 -11.37
N VAL A 18 -7.20 16.79 -10.76
CA VAL A 18 -7.53 16.67 -9.32
C VAL A 18 -6.28 16.55 -8.43
N LEU A 19 -5.17 16.01 -8.93
CA LEU A 19 -3.99 15.77 -8.11
C LEU A 19 -3.41 17.05 -7.46
N PRO A 20 -3.27 18.21 -8.14
CA PRO A 20 -2.80 19.44 -7.49
C PRO A 20 -3.71 19.90 -6.34
N MET A 21 -5.02 19.80 -6.51
CA MET A 21 -5.98 20.12 -5.46
C MET A 21 -5.87 19.16 -4.26
N LEU A 22 -5.71 17.87 -4.51
CA LEU A 22 -5.51 16.89 -3.44
C LEU A 22 -4.21 17.15 -2.69
N VAL A 23 -3.10 17.42 -3.38
CA VAL A 23 -1.82 17.77 -2.74
C VAL A 23 -1.98 18.95 -1.79
N LYS A 24 -2.72 19.99 -2.21
CA LYS A 24 -3.04 21.11 -1.35
C LYS A 24 -3.92 20.72 -0.16
N GLN A 25 -4.92 19.88 -0.38
CA GLN A 25 -5.84 19.43 0.68
C GLN A 25 -5.18 18.56 1.73
N TYR A 26 -4.21 17.72 1.33
CA TYR A 26 -3.44 16.89 2.27
C TYR A 26 -2.40 17.66 3.07
N GLU A 27 -1.94 18.81 2.59
CA GLU A 27 -0.91 19.67 3.24
C GLU A 27 0.44 18.99 3.45
N GLU A 28 0.57 17.72 3.12
CA GLU A 28 1.77 16.89 3.22
C GLU A 28 1.99 16.07 1.93
N PRO A 29 3.20 15.55 1.67
CA PRO A 29 3.48 14.77 0.45
C PRO A 29 2.88 13.35 0.53
N TYR A 30 1.57 13.28 0.54
CA TYR A 30 0.82 12.02 0.66
C TYR A 30 0.87 11.21 -0.64
N ALA A 31 1.26 9.93 -0.56
CA ALA A 31 1.63 9.13 -1.75
C ALA A 31 0.73 7.92 -2.06
N ASP A 32 -0.36 7.67 -1.32
CA ASP A 32 -1.30 6.61 -1.70
C ASP A 32 -2.18 7.08 -2.86
N SER A 33 -1.99 6.46 -4.04
CA SER A 33 -2.74 6.78 -5.25
C SER A 33 -4.25 6.52 -5.13
N SER A 34 -4.68 5.74 -4.13
CA SER A 34 -6.10 5.51 -3.87
C SER A 34 -6.82 6.73 -3.26
N ALA A 35 -6.09 7.78 -2.88
CA ALA A 35 -6.67 9.08 -2.53
C ALA A 35 -7.56 9.63 -3.66
N LEU A 36 -7.11 9.47 -4.90
CA LEU A 36 -7.84 9.94 -6.07
C LEU A 36 -9.23 9.29 -6.24
N PRO A 37 -9.37 7.97 -6.31
CA PRO A 37 -10.70 7.35 -6.37
C PRO A 37 -11.51 7.57 -5.09
N THR A 38 -10.88 7.68 -3.91
CA THR A 38 -11.58 8.02 -2.67
C THR A 38 -12.24 9.39 -2.77
N TYR A 39 -11.54 10.40 -3.26
CA TYR A 39 -12.10 11.72 -3.49
C TYR A 39 -13.31 11.68 -4.43
N TYR A 40 -13.19 11.02 -5.59
CA TYR A 40 -14.29 10.97 -6.57
C TYR A 40 -15.52 10.26 -6.05
N VAL A 41 -15.34 9.12 -5.35
CA VAL A 41 -16.46 8.40 -4.72
C VAL A 41 -17.10 9.28 -3.65
N SER A 42 -16.32 9.96 -2.83
CA SER A 42 -16.81 10.88 -1.80
C SER A 42 -17.60 12.02 -2.39
N LYS A 43 -17.09 12.64 -3.47
CA LYS A 43 -17.78 13.73 -4.20
C LYS A 43 -19.16 13.30 -4.71
N LEU A 44 -19.25 12.15 -5.37
CA LEU A 44 -20.51 11.62 -5.87
C LEU A 44 -21.46 11.20 -4.73
N THR A 45 -20.93 10.63 -3.66
CA THR A 45 -21.71 10.22 -2.49
C THR A 45 -22.31 11.45 -1.78
N ARG A 46 -21.55 12.55 -1.71
CA ARG A 46 -21.98 13.79 -1.06
C ARG A 46 -23.20 14.43 -1.71
N ASP A 47 -23.42 14.21 -2.99
CA ASP A 47 -24.63 14.69 -3.69
C ASP A 47 -25.91 14.05 -3.12
N SER A 48 -25.82 12.89 -2.49
CA SER A 48 -26.97 12.14 -1.96
C SER A 48 -27.05 12.15 -0.43
N VAL A 49 -25.89 12.15 0.27
CA VAL A 49 -25.84 12.03 1.74
C VAL A 49 -24.74 12.91 2.34
N THR A 50 -24.86 13.21 3.64
CA THR A 50 -23.86 13.95 4.42
C THR A 50 -22.96 13.04 5.23
N VAL A 51 -23.41 11.81 5.52
CA VAL A 51 -22.69 10.79 6.28
C VAL A 51 -22.74 9.47 5.51
N ALA A 52 -21.59 8.80 5.39
CA ALA A 52 -21.47 7.50 4.75
C ALA A 52 -20.73 6.51 5.66
N LEU A 53 -21.20 5.26 5.70
CA LEU A 53 -20.48 4.18 6.36
C LEU A 53 -19.48 3.57 5.39
N ASN A 54 -18.27 3.26 5.90
CA ASN A 54 -17.24 2.58 5.15
C ASN A 54 -16.78 1.29 5.84
N GLY A 55 -15.83 0.58 5.24
CA GLY A 55 -15.32 -0.72 5.71
C GLY A 55 -13.89 -0.68 6.22
N ASP A 56 -13.33 0.51 6.49
CA ASP A 56 -11.96 0.64 6.95
C ASP A 56 -11.77 -0.01 8.33
N GLY A 57 -10.58 -0.54 8.59
CA GLY A 57 -10.29 -1.35 9.77
C GLY A 57 -10.66 -2.84 9.65
N GLY A 58 -11.49 -3.21 8.68
CA GLY A 58 -11.93 -4.61 8.54
C GLY A 58 -10.83 -5.57 8.05
N ASP A 59 -9.83 -5.09 7.34
CA ASP A 59 -8.67 -5.88 6.93
C ASP A 59 -7.64 -6.02 8.07
N GLU A 60 -7.43 -4.98 8.81
CA GLU A 60 -6.51 -4.90 9.95
C GLU A 60 -7.03 -5.76 11.12
N ASN A 61 -8.30 -5.63 11.46
CA ASN A 61 -8.92 -6.41 12.53
C ASN A 61 -8.96 -7.92 12.27
N PHE A 62 -9.18 -8.32 11.00
CA PHE A 62 -9.48 -9.70 10.64
C PHE A 62 -8.46 -10.34 9.68
N ALA A 63 -7.24 -9.80 9.60
CA ALA A 63 -6.17 -10.32 8.75
C ALA A 63 -6.59 -10.48 7.27
N GLY A 64 -7.13 -9.41 6.66
CA GLY A 64 -7.70 -9.46 5.32
C GLY A 64 -6.68 -9.28 4.19
N TYR A 65 -5.50 -8.70 4.45
CA TYR A 65 -4.49 -8.44 3.41
C TYR A 65 -3.75 -9.69 2.97
N GLU A 66 -3.36 -9.73 1.70
CA GLU A 66 -2.56 -10.82 1.11
C GLU A 66 -1.19 -10.94 1.81
N ARG A 67 -0.60 -9.80 2.20
CA ARG A 67 0.69 -9.77 2.89
C ARG A 67 0.72 -10.59 4.17
N TYR A 68 -0.39 -10.73 4.89
CA TYR A 68 -0.46 -11.58 6.09
C TYR A 68 -0.31 -13.07 5.76
N SER A 69 -0.95 -13.52 4.67
CA SER A 69 -0.80 -14.90 4.18
C SER A 69 0.64 -15.18 3.74
N ILE A 70 1.25 -14.24 3.01
CA ILE A 70 2.63 -14.34 2.53
C ILE A 70 3.60 -14.37 3.71
N GLN A 71 3.42 -13.49 4.70
CA GLN A 71 4.25 -13.45 5.90
C GLN A 71 4.13 -14.74 6.73
N LYS A 72 2.91 -15.26 6.90
CA LYS A 72 2.70 -16.54 7.60
C LYS A 72 3.35 -17.70 6.86
N PHE A 73 3.27 -17.71 5.53
CA PHE A 73 3.94 -18.74 4.72
C PHE A 73 5.46 -18.65 4.82
N SER A 74 6.01 -17.44 4.92
CA SER A 74 7.44 -17.23 5.05
C SER A 74 8.05 -17.87 6.31
N LEU A 75 7.28 -18.00 7.40
CA LEU A 75 7.74 -18.68 8.63
C LEU A 75 8.06 -20.16 8.42
N ILE A 76 7.42 -20.83 7.47
CA ILE A 76 7.76 -22.20 7.11
C ILE A 76 9.10 -22.22 6.38
N TYR A 77 9.29 -21.29 5.44
CA TYR A 77 10.52 -21.20 4.66
C TYR A 77 11.75 -20.83 5.52
N GLU A 78 11.58 -20.10 6.60
CA GLU A 78 12.67 -19.80 7.53
C GLU A 78 13.34 -21.05 8.07
N LYS A 79 12.58 -22.13 8.29
CA LYS A 79 13.11 -23.42 8.73
C LYS A 79 14.05 -24.07 7.69
N PHE A 80 13.92 -23.67 6.41
CA PHE A 80 14.71 -24.18 5.28
C PHE A 80 15.63 -23.11 4.69
N ARG A 81 15.95 -22.08 5.46
CA ARG A 81 16.71 -20.90 5.01
C ARG A 81 17.98 -21.23 4.23
N PHE A 82 18.75 -22.21 4.72
CA PHE A 82 20.00 -22.60 4.08
C PHE A 82 19.79 -23.21 2.68
N ILE A 83 18.83 -24.12 2.56
CA ILE A 83 18.49 -24.76 1.27
C ILE A 83 17.93 -23.70 0.31
N ASN A 84 17.07 -22.83 0.82
CA ASN A 84 16.48 -21.75 0.02
C ASN A 84 17.55 -20.86 -0.59
N ARG A 85 18.54 -20.42 0.20
CA ARG A 85 19.63 -19.54 -0.25
C ARG A 85 20.52 -20.19 -1.31
N LEU A 86 20.89 -21.47 -1.11
CA LEU A 86 21.84 -22.16 -1.97
C LEU A 86 21.21 -22.70 -3.25
N VAL A 87 19.95 -23.09 -3.21
CA VAL A 87 19.28 -23.79 -4.31
C VAL A 87 18.13 -23.00 -4.90
N CYS A 88 17.13 -22.61 -4.08
CA CYS A 88 15.91 -22.03 -4.61
C CYS A 88 16.12 -20.63 -5.20
N VAL A 89 16.83 -19.75 -4.50
CA VAL A 89 17.06 -18.37 -4.96
C VAL A 89 17.82 -18.31 -6.29
N PRO A 90 18.95 -19.02 -6.49
CA PRO A 90 19.64 -19.03 -7.78
C PRO A 90 18.79 -19.58 -8.94
N ILE A 91 18.04 -20.67 -8.68
CA ILE A 91 17.17 -21.28 -9.70
C ILE A 91 16.04 -20.31 -10.09
N ILE A 92 15.34 -19.72 -9.11
CA ILE A 92 14.24 -18.78 -9.37
C ILE A 92 14.78 -17.54 -10.10
N LYS A 93 15.96 -17.05 -9.72
CA LYS A 93 16.63 -15.92 -10.40
C LYS A 93 16.93 -16.25 -11.86
N TYR A 94 17.47 -17.44 -12.11
CA TYR A 94 17.73 -17.91 -13.48
C TYR A 94 16.43 -17.98 -14.30
N LEU A 95 15.36 -18.54 -13.74
CA LEU A 95 14.06 -18.65 -14.39
C LEU A 95 13.40 -17.29 -14.63
N SER A 96 13.48 -16.37 -13.68
CA SER A 96 12.99 -14.99 -13.82
C SER A 96 13.71 -14.28 -14.98
N ASN A 97 15.03 -14.39 -15.06
CA ASN A 97 15.80 -13.80 -16.16
C ASN A 97 15.49 -14.43 -17.52
N LYS A 98 15.26 -15.75 -17.56
CA LYS A 98 15.04 -16.49 -18.82
C LYS A 98 13.61 -16.36 -19.36
N TYR A 99 12.60 -16.38 -18.49
CA TYR A 99 11.20 -16.51 -18.89
C TYR A 99 10.35 -15.26 -18.66
N SER A 100 10.90 -14.11 -18.41
CA SER A 100 10.15 -12.84 -18.32
C SER A 100 8.67 -13.00 -17.82
N ASN A 101 8.46 -13.79 -16.76
CA ASN A 101 7.13 -14.09 -16.27
C ASN A 101 6.93 -13.44 -14.90
N THR A 102 5.84 -12.69 -14.75
CA THR A 102 5.48 -12.01 -13.49
C THR A 102 5.44 -12.94 -12.29
N LEU A 103 5.14 -14.21 -12.47
CA LEU A 103 5.15 -15.22 -11.41
C LEU A 103 6.58 -15.48 -10.90
N PHE A 104 7.55 -15.68 -11.80
CA PHE A 104 8.95 -15.90 -11.43
C PHE A 104 9.56 -14.65 -10.78
N ASP A 105 9.22 -13.46 -11.26
CA ASP A 105 9.70 -12.19 -10.69
C ASP A 105 9.19 -12.00 -9.26
N ARG A 106 7.89 -12.27 -9.04
CA ARG A 106 7.30 -12.25 -7.68
C ARG A 106 7.91 -13.31 -6.77
N SER A 107 8.11 -14.53 -7.29
CA SER A 107 8.74 -15.62 -6.54
C SER A 107 10.19 -15.30 -6.19
N TYR A 108 10.95 -14.68 -7.10
CA TYR A 108 12.30 -14.23 -6.84
C TYR A 108 12.34 -13.12 -5.78
N LYS A 109 11.49 -12.09 -5.93
CA LYS A 109 11.37 -11.03 -4.93
C LYS A 109 11.03 -11.59 -3.55
N PHE A 110 10.11 -12.55 -3.48
CA PHE A 110 9.75 -13.23 -2.25
C PHE A 110 10.94 -14.04 -1.69
N ALA A 111 11.55 -14.90 -2.48
CA ALA A 111 12.65 -15.77 -2.05
C ALA A 111 13.90 -14.98 -1.61
N SER A 112 14.19 -13.84 -2.24
CA SER A 112 15.33 -12.98 -1.90
C SER A 112 15.20 -12.29 -0.54
N THR A 113 14.00 -12.26 0.05
CA THR A 113 13.77 -11.64 1.38
C THR A 113 13.95 -12.61 2.54
N PHE A 114 14.17 -13.90 2.30
CA PHE A 114 14.23 -14.91 3.39
C PHE A 114 15.43 -14.79 4.32
N ASP A 115 16.51 -14.13 3.88
CA ASP A 115 17.66 -13.85 4.73
C ASP A 115 17.42 -12.67 5.69
N GLN A 116 16.32 -11.94 5.51
CA GLN A 116 15.96 -10.79 6.34
C GLN A 116 15.13 -11.22 7.55
N ASN A 117 15.20 -10.45 8.61
CA ASN A 117 14.32 -10.60 9.77
C ASN A 117 12.85 -10.45 9.34
N TYR A 118 11.94 -11.03 10.13
CA TYR A 118 10.52 -11.06 9.83
C TYR A 118 9.89 -9.65 9.69
N ASP A 119 10.23 -8.75 10.60
CA ASP A 119 9.83 -7.34 10.63
C ASP A 119 10.39 -6.54 9.44
N TYR A 120 11.67 -6.75 9.11
CA TYR A 120 12.30 -6.12 7.94
C TYR A 120 11.67 -6.61 6.62
N ARG A 121 11.35 -7.89 6.54
CA ARG A 121 10.62 -8.47 5.40
C ARG A 121 9.24 -7.86 5.27
N TYR A 122 8.55 -7.65 6.40
CA TYR A 122 7.26 -6.97 6.42
C TYR A 122 7.36 -5.54 5.87
N LEU A 123 8.37 -4.78 6.29
CA LEU A 123 8.64 -3.44 5.75
C LEU A 123 8.71 -3.42 4.22
N ASN A 124 9.38 -4.40 3.61
CA ASN A 124 9.50 -4.50 2.15
C ASN A 124 8.18 -4.73 1.41
N TYR A 125 7.11 -5.14 2.10
CA TYR A 125 5.77 -5.24 1.51
C TYR A 125 4.98 -3.94 1.55
N ILE A 126 5.25 -3.08 2.52
CA ILE A 126 4.51 -1.83 2.70
C ILE A 126 5.25 -0.61 2.14
N CYS A 127 6.56 -0.65 2.03
CA CYS A 127 7.37 0.45 1.49
C CYS A 127 7.46 0.43 -0.04
N TYR A 128 7.32 1.60 -0.65
CA TYR A 128 7.55 1.78 -2.09
C TYR A 128 9.02 1.75 -2.46
N PHE A 129 9.91 2.30 -1.63
CA PHE A 129 11.34 2.35 -1.88
C PHE A 129 12.10 1.45 -0.90
N SER A 130 12.79 0.44 -1.43
CA SER A 130 13.73 -0.35 -0.64
C SER A 130 14.94 0.51 -0.21
N ASN A 131 15.70 0.06 0.80
CA ASN A 131 16.90 0.76 1.21
C ASN A 131 17.92 0.86 0.06
N GLU A 132 18.05 -0.16 -0.79
CA GLU A 132 18.90 -0.10 -1.99
C GLU A 132 18.45 1.01 -2.96
N MET A 133 17.14 1.13 -3.20
CA MET A 133 16.58 2.19 -4.04
C MET A 133 16.81 3.57 -3.45
N LYS A 134 16.62 3.73 -2.12
CA LYS A 134 16.90 5.00 -1.42
C LYS A 134 18.37 5.40 -1.57
N GLN A 135 19.31 4.45 -1.47
CA GLN A 135 20.74 4.72 -1.67
C GLN A 135 21.08 5.22 -3.09
N LYS A 136 20.36 4.76 -4.11
CA LYS A 136 20.52 5.24 -5.49
C LYS A 136 19.81 6.56 -5.75
N LEU A 137 18.66 6.77 -5.11
CA LEU A 137 17.79 7.92 -5.29
C LEU A 137 18.30 9.17 -4.56
N TYR A 138 18.76 9.05 -3.31
CA TYR A 138 19.13 10.19 -2.49
C TYR A 138 20.43 10.85 -2.97
N SER A 139 20.44 12.18 -3.00
CA SER A 139 21.66 12.96 -3.21
C SER A 139 22.65 12.74 -2.07
N GLN A 140 23.93 13.01 -2.29
CA GLN A 140 24.96 12.91 -1.25
C GLN A 140 24.69 13.87 -0.08
N GLU A 141 24.11 15.03 -0.36
CA GLU A 141 23.75 16.00 0.65
C GLU A 141 22.59 15.50 1.53
N LEU A 142 21.53 14.93 0.92
CA LEU A 142 20.42 14.35 1.67
C LEU A 142 20.88 13.18 2.54
N LYS A 143 21.73 12.29 2.03
CA LYS A 143 22.29 11.18 2.81
C LYS A 143 23.01 11.62 4.08
N LYS A 144 23.71 12.77 4.05
CA LYS A 144 24.39 13.31 5.22
C LYS A 144 23.44 13.88 6.28
N LYS A 145 22.23 14.28 5.87
CA LYS A 145 21.21 14.89 6.75
C LYS A 145 20.24 13.86 7.35
N LEU A 146 20.16 12.68 6.78
CA LEU A 146 19.23 11.64 7.25
C LEU A 146 19.89 10.81 8.35
N PHE A 147 19.33 10.87 9.55
CA PHE A 147 19.86 10.20 10.74
C PHE A 147 19.05 8.95 11.17
N SER A 148 17.88 8.71 10.58
CA SER A 148 17.01 7.60 10.97
C SER A 148 16.73 6.63 9.82
N ASP A 149 16.67 5.35 10.16
CA ASP A 149 16.18 4.31 9.25
C ASP A 149 14.67 4.15 9.46
N SER A 150 13.89 4.23 8.38
CA SER A 150 12.45 3.96 8.40
C SER A 150 12.09 2.55 8.91
N TYR A 151 13.05 1.63 8.93
CA TYR A 151 12.90 0.33 9.56
C TYR A 151 12.59 0.42 11.06
N LEU A 152 13.15 1.39 11.77
CA LEU A 152 12.96 1.54 13.22
C LEU A 152 11.49 1.72 13.61
N ILE A 153 10.69 2.37 12.79
CA ILE A 153 9.25 2.55 13.02
C ILE A 153 8.56 1.19 13.13
N ILE A 154 8.84 0.32 12.17
CA ILE A 154 8.24 -1.02 12.13
C ILE A 154 8.84 -1.93 13.20
N ALA A 155 10.16 -1.89 13.41
CA ALA A 155 10.82 -2.67 14.45
C ALA A 155 10.27 -2.34 15.84
N ASN A 156 10.08 -1.05 16.14
CA ASN A 156 9.47 -0.61 17.40
C ASN A 156 8.04 -1.12 17.55
N ALA A 157 7.21 -1.00 16.51
CA ALA A 157 5.84 -1.52 16.56
C ALA A 157 5.80 -3.04 16.83
N PHE A 158 6.69 -3.81 16.21
CA PHE A 158 6.80 -5.25 16.48
C PHE A 158 7.21 -5.54 17.93
N ASN A 159 8.15 -4.78 18.49
CA ASN A 159 8.59 -4.91 19.87
C ASN A 159 7.50 -4.52 20.89
N ASP A 160 6.76 -3.44 20.58
CA ASP A 160 5.70 -2.91 21.46
C ASP A 160 4.45 -3.78 21.48
N SER A 161 4.29 -4.69 20.52
CA SER A 161 3.14 -5.58 20.40
C SER A 161 2.94 -6.54 21.59
N ARG A 162 3.97 -6.75 22.41
CA ARG A 162 3.98 -7.60 23.62
C ARG A 162 3.47 -9.03 23.38
N THR A 163 3.69 -9.57 22.19
CA THR A 163 3.30 -10.94 21.82
C THR A 163 4.41 -11.60 21.01
N ASP A 164 4.56 -12.93 21.17
CA ASP A 164 5.48 -13.74 20.37
C ASP A 164 4.83 -14.23 19.06
N ASN A 165 3.52 -14.07 18.92
CA ASN A 165 2.82 -14.49 17.72
C ASN A 165 3.11 -13.53 16.57
N LYS A 166 3.77 -14.02 15.54
CA LYS A 166 4.21 -13.21 14.40
C LYS A 166 3.07 -12.55 13.60
N LEU A 167 1.91 -13.21 13.52
CA LEU A 167 0.74 -12.61 12.87
C LEU A 167 0.15 -11.49 13.73
N ASP A 168 0.06 -11.68 15.06
CA ASP A 168 -0.44 -10.64 15.95
C ASP A 168 0.51 -9.43 15.99
N GLN A 169 1.84 -9.65 15.95
CA GLN A 169 2.83 -8.58 15.78
C GLN A 169 2.58 -7.77 14.50
N THR A 170 2.31 -8.47 13.38
CA THR A 170 2.05 -7.83 12.09
C THR A 170 0.75 -7.03 12.10
N LEU A 171 -0.31 -7.60 12.69
CA LEU A 171 -1.61 -6.91 12.84
C LEU A 171 -1.47 -5.65 13.71
N TYR A 172 -0.71 -5.76 14.80
CA TYR A 172 -0.42 -4.61 15.67
C TYR A 172 0.35 -3.51 14.95
N ALA A 173 1.39 -3.87 14.18
CA ALA A 173 2.17 -2.90 13.41
C ALA A 173 1.31 -2.18 12.35
N ASP A 174 0.40 -2.89 11.68
CA ASP A 174 -0.56 -2.27 10.76
C ASP A 174 -1.53 -1.35 11.49
N PHE A 175 -2.02 -1.79 12.62
CA PHE A 175 -2.99 -1.05 13.40
C PHE A 175 -2.44 0.25 13.98
N THR A 176 -1.16 0.26 14.38
CA THR A 176 -0.52 1.41 15.03
C THR A 176 0.20 2.34 14.04
N ASN A 177 0.44 1.91 12.79
CA ASN A 177 1.15 2.73 11.80
C ASN A 177 0.38 2.83 10.49
N TYR A 178 0.20 1.71 9.76
CA TYR A 178 -0.38 1.75 8.41
C TYR A 178 -1.82 2.25 8.41
N LEU A 179 -2.64 1.81 9.35
CA LEU A 179 -4.03 2.23 9.45
C LEU A 179 -4.17 3.73 9.76
N PRO A 180 -3.57 4.28 10.84
CA PRO A 180 -3.73 5.70 11.17
C PRO A 180 -2.98 6.62 10.22
N GLU A 181 -1.75 6.28 9.79
CA GLU A 181 -0.85 7.18 9.06
C GLU A 181 -1.07 7.15 7.53
N ASP A 182 -1.73 6.12 7.01
CA ASP A 182 -2.02 6.00 5.57
C ASP A 182 -3.53 5.93 5.32
N LEU A 183 -4.21 4.89 5.79
CA LEU A 183 -5.60 4.65 5.39
C LEU A 183 -6.59 5.68 5.95
N LEU A 184 -6.49 6.01 7.24
CA LEU A 184 -7.43 6.94 7.88
C LEU A 184 -7.17 8.38 7.45
N VAL A 185 -5.91 8.78 7.32
CA VAL A 185 -5.52 10.09 6.75
C VAL A 185 -6.14 10.24 5.36
N LYS A 186 -6.00 9.21 4.51
CA LYS A 186 -6.58 9.21 3.17
C LYS A 186 -8.09 9.45 3.18
N VAL A 187 -8.80 8.64 3.96
CA VAL A 187 -10.26 8.66 3.96
C VAL A 187 -10.76 9.96 4.54
N ASP A 188 -10.23 10.39 5.68
CA ASP A 188 -10.65 11.61 6.36
C ASP A 188 -10.47 12.84 5.45
N ILE A 189 -9.27 13.07 4.95
CA ILE A 189 -8.98 14.25 4.14
C ILE A 189 -9.75 14.23 2.81
N ALA A 190 -9.83 13.08 2.12
CA ALA A 190 -10.55 13.01 0.85
C ALA A 190 -12.06 13.15 1.00
N THR A 191 -12.66 12.67 2.08
CA THR A 191 -14.10 12.84 2.35
C THR A 191 -14.40 14.25 2.82
N MET A 192 -13.56 14.80 3.70
CA MET A 192 -13.73 16.18 4.20
C MET A 192 -13.50 17.24 3.12
N ALA A 193 -12.69 16.96 2.10
CA ALA A 193 -12.52 17.84 0.94
C ALA A 193 -13.85 18.14 0.20
N VAL A 194 -14.86 17.31 0.39
CA VAL A 194 -16.20 17.45 -0.17
C VAL A 194 -17.29 17.54 0.90
N SER A 195 -16.92 17.76 2.16
CA SER A 195 -17.84 17.86 3.30
C SER A 195 -18.72 16.60 3.51
N LEU A 196 -18.16 15.42 3.23
CA LEU A 196 -18.77 14.12 3.54
C LEU A 196 -18.16 13.56 4.83
N GLU A 197 -18.99 13.20 5.80
CA GLU A 197 -18.51 12.48 7.00
C GLU A 197 -18.43 10.99 6.72
N GLY A 198 -17.21 10.41 6.79
CA GLY A 198 -16.98 8.97 6.72
C GLY A 198 -16.98 8.34 8.12
N ARG A 199 -17.75 7.27 8.33
CA ARG A 199 -17.76 6.50 9.59
C ARG A 199 -17.39 5.05 9.33
N SER A 200 -16.49 4.51 10.17
CA SER A 200 -15.95 3.15 10.06
C SER A 200 -16.37 2.31 11.26
N PRO A 201 -17.50 1.56 11.21
CA PRO A 201 -17.96 0.75 12.34
C PRO A 201 -16.97 -0.30 12.83
N PHE A 202 -16.06 -0.77 11.95
CA PHE A 202 -14.97 -1.68 12.33
C PHE A 202 -13.90 -1.03 13.23
N LEU A 203 -13.92 0.29 13.37
CA LEU A 203 -12.99 1.06 14.20
C LEU A 203 -13.62 1.58 15.49
N ASP A 204 -14.86 1.19 15.77
CA ASP A 204 -15.45 1.40 17.09
C ASP A 204 -14.58 0.76 18.17
N HIS A 205 -14.31 1.51 19.26
CA HIS A 205 -13.32 1.08 20.25
C HIS A 205 -13.73 -0.19 20.99
N GLU A 206 -15.01 -0.38 21.31
CA GLU A 206 -15.49 -1.60 21.97
C GLU A 206 -15.36 -2.80 21.02
N PHE A 207 -15.66 -2.57 19.74
CA PHE A 207 -15.49 -3.60 18.71
C PHE A 207 -14.02 -3.94 18.49
N LEU A 208 -13.12 -2.96 18.51
CA LEU A 208 -11.68 -3.17 18.42
C LEU A 208 -11.14 -3.99 19.58
N GLU A 209 -11.53 -3.65 20.82
CA GLU A 209 -11.14 -4.43 22.00
C GLU A 209 -11.64 -5.87 21.94
N LEU A 210 -12.87 -6.08 21.47
CA LEU A 210 -13.41 -7.43 21.24
C LEU A 210 -12.56 -8.18 20.20
N THR A 211 -12.31 -7.56 19.05
CA THR A 211 -11.57 -8.21 17.96
C THR A 211 -10.11 -8.45 18.31
N ALA A 212 -9.47 -7.59 19.13
CA ALA A 212 -8.11 -7.80 19.61
C ALA A 212 -7.97 -9.08 20.45
N ARG A 213 -9.01 -9.46 21.18
CA ARG A 213 -9.04 -10.71 21.98
C ARG A 213 -9.24 -11.98 21.16
N ILE A 214 -9.66 -11.86 19.90
CA ILE A 214 -9.85 -13.02 19.01
C ILE A 214 -8.48 -13.56 18.59
N PRO A 215 -8.18 -14.85 18.82
CA PRO A 215 -6.93 -15.45 18.37
C PRO A 215 -6.71 -15.25 16.87
N SER A 216 -5.50 -14.86 16.48
CA SER A 216 -5.16 -14.61 15.07
C SER A 216 -5.35 -15.83 14.16
N SER A 217 -5.29 -17.06 14.73
CA SER A 217 -5.61 -18.30 14.02
C SER A 217 -7.06 -18.39 13.53
N LEU A 218 -7.99 -17.65 14.18
CA LEU A 218 -9.38 -17.51 13.74
C LEU A 218 -9.56 -16.34 12.76
N LYS A 219 -8.66 -15.39 12.74
CA LYS A 219 -8.65 -14.29 11.76
C LYS A 219 -8.10 -14.77 10.41
N LEU A 220 -6.96 -15.48 10.43
CA LEU A 220 -6.35 -16.13 9.27
C LEU A 220 -6.23 -17.64 9.48
N LYS A 221 -7.22 -18.39 9.03
CA LYS A 221 -7.22 -19.86 9.14
C LYS A 221 -6.41 -20.49 8.02
N GLY A 222 -5.45 -21.36 8.40
CA GLY A 222 -4.48 -21.89 7.44
C GLY A 222 -3.60 -20.77 6.87
N PHE A 223 -3.32 -20.81 5.56
CA PHE A 223 -2.48 -19.82 4.88
C PHE A 223 -3.26 -18.81 4.06
N ASN A 224 -4.50 -19.07 3.69
CA ASN A 224 -5.20 -18.22 2.72
C ASN A 224 -6.66 -17.92 3.08
N ASN A 225 -7.19 -18.48 4.15
CA ASN A 225 -8.57 -18.19 4.55
C ASN A 225 -8.62 -16.95 5.45
N LYS A 226 -8.54 -15.78 4.81
CA LYS A 226 -8.53 -14.45 5.41
C LYS A 226 -9.92 -14.05 5.89
N LYS A 227 -9.98 -13.22 6.96
CA LYS A 227 -11.23 -12.78 7.59
C LYS A 227 -12.13 -13.97 8.00
N TYR A 228 -11.50 -15.10 8.44
CA TYR A 228 -12.21 -16.36 8.61
C TYR A 228 -13.40 -16.24 9.57
N ILE A 229 -13.16 -15.75 10.78
CA ILE A 229 -14.24 -15.64 11.79
C ILE A 229 -15.33 -14.66 11.36
N LEU A 230 -14.97 -13.54 10.74
CA LEU A 230 -15.92 -12.57 10.21
C LEU A 230 -16.81 -13.20 9.12
N LYS A 231 -16.21 -13.94 8.19
CA LYS A 231 -16.98 -14.65 7.15
C LYS A 231 -17.89 -15.70 7.76
N LYS A 232 -17.40 -16.45 8.75
CA LYS A 232 -18.19 -17.46 9.45
C LYS A 232 -19.39 -16.88 10.18
N SER A 233 -19.24 -15.73 10.82
CA SER A 233 -20.35 -15.07 11.52
C SER A 233 -21.44 -14.54 10.57
N LEU A 234 -21.08 -14.31 9.29
CA LEU A 234 -21.99 -13.77 8.28
C LEU A 234 -22.57 -14.84 7.33
N GLU A 235 -22.22 -16.12 7.52
CA GLU A 235 -22.80 -17.22 6.75
C GLU A 235 -24.32 -17.27 6.90
N GLY A 236 -25.03 -17.45 5.80
CA GLY A 236 -26.50 -17.40 5.75
C GLY A 236 -27.08 -15.97 5.71
N PHE A 237 -26.37 -14.97 6.20
CA PHE A 237 -26.78 -13.57 6.14
C PHE A 237 -26.36 -12.90 4.82
N ILE A 238 -25.10 -13.02 4.44
CA ILE A 238 -24.57 -12.50 3.16
C ILE A 238 -24.49 -13.64 2.14
N PRO A 239 -24.82 -13.41 0.84
CA PRO A 239 -24.63 -14.40 -0.22
C PRO A 239 -23.16 -14.83 -0.33
N ASN A 240 -22.92 -16.13 -0.51
CA ASN A 240 -21.58 -16.70 -0.57
C ASN A 240 -20.75 -16.13 -1.73
N GLU A 241 -21.36 -15.86 -2.89
CA GLU A 241 -20.71 -15.24 -4.05
C GLU A 241 -20.14 -13.85 -3.75
N ILE A 242 -20.74 -13.11 -2.84
CA ILE A 242 -20.25 -11.80 -2.39
C ILE A 242 -19.16 -11.98 -1.32
N MET A 243 -19.42 -12.84 -0.33
CA MET A 243 -18.53 -13.03 0.82
C MET A 243 -17.20 -13.66 0.45
N TYR A 244 -17.19 -14.59 -0.51
CA TYR A 244 -15.98 -15.31 -0.95
C TYR A 244 -15.41 -14.81 -2.27
N ARG A 245 -15.90 -13.69 -2.81
CA ARG A 245 -15.31 -13.07 -4.01
C ARG A 245 -13.83 -12.72 -3.80
N PRO A 246 -13.01 -12.79 -4.84
CA PRO A 246 -11.62 -12.34 -4.78
C PRO A 246 -11.54 -10.86 -4.38
N LYS A 247 -10.62 -10.53 -3.47
CA LYS A 247 -10.37 -9.13 -3.08
C LYS A 247 -9.83 -8.36 -4.28
N LYS A 248 -10.41 -7.20 -4.56
CA LYS A 248 -9.85 -6.18 -5.44
C LYS A 248 -9.45 -4.98 -4.60
N GLY A 249 -8.25 -4.45 -4.84
CA GLY A 249 -7.82 -3.18 -4.26
C GLY A 249 -8.64 -2.02 -4.83
N PHE A 250 -8.79 -0.97 -4.03
CA PHE A 250 -9.40 0.28 -4.44
C PHE A 250 -8.29 1.19 -4.98
N GLY A 251 -8.00 1.09 -6.27
CA GLY A 251 -6.88 1.80 -6.89
C GLY A 251 -7.15 2.22 -8.32
N VAL A 252 -6.35 3.14 -8.79
CA VAL A 252 -6.32 3.63 -10.17
C VAL A 252 -5.21 2.96 -10.98
N PRO A 253 -5.33 2.85 -12.29
CA PRO A 253 -4.35 2.17 -13.13
C PRO A 253 -3.13 3.05 -13.43
N ILE A 254 -2.43 3.55 -12.38
CA ILE A 254 -1.24 4.42 -12.52
C ILE A 254 -0.13 3.78 -13.35
N ASP A 255 0.00 2.45 -13.34
CA ASP A 255 0.92 1.71 -14.20
C ASP A 255 0.66 2.02 -15.68
N LYS A 256 -0.59 1.92 -16.12
CA LYS A 256 -0.96 2.22 -17.52
C LYS A 256 -0.86 3.71 -17.83
N TRP A 257 -1.25 4.57 -16.91
CA TRP A 257 -1.16 6.01 -17.10
C TRP A 257 0.26 6.48 -17.35
N PHE A 258 1.22 6.05 -16.53
CA PHE A 258 2.62 6.44 -16.70
C PHE A 258 3.30 5.80 -17.92
N LYS A 259 2.78 4.67 -18.40
CA LYS A 259 3.23 4.09 -19.69
C LYS A 259 2.70 4.84 -20.90
N ASN A 260 1.51 5.45 -20.81
CA ASN A 260 0.79 6.04 -21.93
C ASN A 260 0.47 7.53 -21.68
N ASP A 261 -0.72 7.81 -21.15
CA ASP A 261 -1.36 9.12 -21.14
C ASP A 261 -0.59 10.17 -20.32
N LEU A 262 0.01 9.75 -19.20
CA LEU A 262 0.74 10.64 -18.28
C LEU A 262 2.27 10.56 -18.43
N ASN A 263 2.77 9.90 -19.48
CA ASN A 263 4.21 9.77 -19.70
C ASN A 263 4.91 11.13 -19.83
N ASN A 264 4.41 11.96 -20.75
CA ASN A 264 4.98 13.29 -20.95
C ASN A 264 4.80 14.20 -19.74
N TYR A 265 3.68 14.07 -19.05
CA TYR A 265 3.42 14.82 -17.82
C TYR A 265 4.45 14.51 -16.72
N ILE A 266 4.66 13.22 -16.42
CA ILE A 266 5.60 12.82 -15.37
C ILE A 266 7.05 13.20 -15.72
N ARG A 267 7.45 13.09 -17.00
CA ARG A 267 8.77 13.55 -17.44
C ARG A 267 8.93 15.06 -17.28
N GLY A 268 7.94 15.81 -17.69
CA GLY A 268 7.94 17.28 -17.54
C GLY A 268 7.97 17.72 -16.08
N MET A 269 7.31 17.00 -15.19
CA MET A 269 7.31 17.30 -13.76
C MET A 269 8.62 16.93 -13.08
N LEU A 270 9.17 15.73 -13.32
CA LEU A 270 10.27 15.18 -12.55
C LEU A 270 11.67 15.44 -13.15
N LEU A 271 11.77 15.71 -14.47
CA LEU A 271 13.05 15.84 -15.17
C LEU A 271 13.30 17.23 -15.76
N SER A 272 12.36 18.18 -15.63
CA SER A 272 12.58 19.53 -16.14
C SER A 272 13.58 20.31 -15.30
N ASP A 273 14.15 21.37 -15.87
CA ASP A 273 15.06 22.28 -15.15
C ASP A 273 14.40 22.98 -13.96
N LYS A 274 13.08 23.05 -13.96
CA LYS A 274 12.27 23.64 -12.89
C LYS A 274 11.93 22.67 -11.76
N THR A 275 12.30 21.39 -11.85
CA THR A 275 11.97 20.43 -10.78
C THR A 275 12.69 20.76 -9.48
N ILE A 276 11.95 20.76 -8.37
CA ILE A 276 12.48 21.12 -7.04
C ILE A 276 13.18 19.93 -6.40
N ILE A 277 12.65 18.70 -6.63
CA ILE A 277 13.22 17.49 -6.04
C ILE A 277 14.65 17.20 -6.45
N LYS A 278 15.19 17.83 -7.52
CA LYS A 278 16.60 17.71 -7.92
C LYS A 278 17.60 18.14 -6.83
N LYS A 279 17.15 18.98 -5.88
CA LYS A 279 17.97 19.39 -4.72
C LYS A 279 18.23 18.21 -3.77
N TYR A 280 17.34 17.22 -3.77
CA TYR A 280 17.34 16.12 -2.81
C TYR A 280 17.64 14.78 -3.45
N PHE A 281 17.32 14.59 -4.73
CA PHE A 281 17.33 13.30 -5.41
C PHE A 281 18.20 13.32 -6.68
N ASN A 282 18.71 12.14 -7.02
CA ASN A 282 19.49 11.89 -8.22
C ASN A 282 18.54 11.78 -9.44
N LEU A 283 18.53 12.80 -10.29
CA LEU A 283 17.68 12.84 -11.50
C LEU A 283 17.98 11.68 -12.46
N GLY A 284 19.25 11.26 -12.59
CA GLY A 284 19.62 10.12 -13.44
C GLY A 284 18.97 8.81 -12.97
N TYR A 285 18.80 8.63 -11.64
CA TYR A 285 18.06 7.48 -11.13
C TYR A 285 16.56 7.61 -11.33
N ILE A 286 15.98 8.81 -11.22
CA ILE A 286 14.57 9.06 -11.55
C ILE A 286 14.30 8.76 -13.02
N GLU A 287 15.15 9.23 -13.92
CA GLU A 287 15.07 8.93 -15.35
C GLU A 287 15.16 7.41 -15.63
N TYR A 288 16.06 6.72 -14.95
CA TYR A 288 16.14 5.26 -15.01
C TYR A 288 14.81 4.61 -14.61
N LEU A 289 14.17 5.04 -13.51
CA LEU A 289 12.88 4.50 -13.05
C LEU A 289 11.79 4.71 -14.10
N ILE A 290 11.71 5.90 -14.69
CA ILE A 290 10.75 6.22 -15.77
C ILE A 290 11.00 5.32 -16.98
N ASN A 291 12.23 5.26 -17.47
CA ASN A 291 12.60 4.48 -18.65
C ASN A 291 12.38 2.97 -18.42
N ALA A 292 12.76 2.44 -17.28
CA ALA A 292 12.54 1.04 -16.93
C ALA A 292 11.06 0.70 -16.81
N HIS A 293 10.25 1.60 -16.23
CA HIS A 293 8.81 1.41 -16.15
C HIS A 293 8.14 1.36 -17.53
N GLN A 294 8.58 2.22 -18.45
CA GLN A 294 8.04 2.31 -19.82
C GLN A 294 8.46 1.17 -20.73
N ASN A 295 9.74 0.85 -20.73
CA ASN A 295 10.35 0.00 -21.75
C ASN A 295 10.54 -1.46 -21.31
N THR A 296 10.24 -1.79 -20.05
CA THR A 296 10.40 -3.14 -19.52
C THR A 296 9.12 -3.65 -18.84
N LYS A 297 9.16 -4.88 -18.32
CA LYS A 297 8.09 -5.44 -17.49
C LYS A 297 8.15 -5.00 -16.04
N LEU A 298 9.17 -4.24 -15.66
CA LEU A 298 9.31 -3.72 -14.29
C LEU A 298 8.25 -2.66 -14.03
N ASN A 299 7.62 -2.74 -12.88
CA ASN A 299 6.60 -1.77 -12.47
C ASN A 299 7.12 -0.88 -11.35
N TYR A 300 7.34 0.39 -11.67
CA TYR A 300 7.76 1.45 -10.74
C TYR A 300 6.67 2.52 -10.53
N SER A 301 5.43 2.22 -10.86
CA SER A 301 4.33 3.20 -10.81
C SER A 301 4.15 3.83 -9.42
N ASN A 302 4.25 3.06 -8.34
CA ASN A 302 4.12 3.59 -6.98
C ASN A 302 5.28 4.53 -6.62
N GLN A 303 6.51 4.19 -7.04
CA GLN A 303 7.68 5.04 -6.83
C GLN A 303 7.56 6.36 -7.59
N LEU A 304 7.14 6.28 -8.85
CA LEU A 304 6.93 7.46 -9.68
C LEU A 304 5.78 8.32 -9.18
N TRP A 305 4.71 7.70 -8.68
CA TRP A 305 3.61 8.42 -8.05
C TRP A 305 4.07 9.18 -6.81
N ALA A 306 4.83 8.53 -5.92
CA ALA A 306 5.35 9.16 -4.72
C ALA A 306 6.30 10.34 -5.03
N LEU A 307 7.13 10.22 -6.07
CA LEU A 307 7.98 11.32 -6.51
C LEU A 307 7.17 12.47 -7.12
N LEU A 308 6.12 12.16 -7.88
CA LEU A 308 5.24 13.15 -8.47
C LEU A 308 4.46 13.94 -7.39
N THR A 309 3.88 13.25 -6.42
CA THR A 309 3.16 13.92 -5.32
C THR A 309 4.09 14.78 -4.48
N LEU A 310 5.33 14.33 -4.24
CA LEU A 310 6.34 15.11 -3.54
C LEU A 310 6.76 16.36 -4.33
N GLU A 311 6.96 16.25 -5.65
CA GLU A 311 7.28 17.40 -6.50
C GLU A 311 6.14 18.41 -6.50
N LEU A 312 4.88 17.96 -6.62
CA LEU A 312 3.71 18.84 -6.57
C LEU A 312 3.58 19.53 -5.22
N TRP A 313 3.85 18.83 -4.13
CA TRP A 313 3.84 19.38 -2.79
C TRP A 313 4.92 20.45 -2.61
N PHE A 314 6.14 20.22 -3.10
CA PHE A 314 7.18 21.25 -3.08
C PHE A 314 6.80 22.49 -3.88
N ARG A 315 6.13 22.32 -5.03
CA ARG A 315 5.64 23.47 -5.83
C ARG A 315 4.52 24.25 -5.14
N GLU A 316 3.66 23.59 -4.40
CA GLU A 316 2.56 24.25 -3.68
C GLU A 316 3.07 25.09 -2.49
N TYR A 317 4.09 24.56 -1.76
CA TYR A 317 4.47 25.13 -0.46
C TYR A 317 5.85 25.80 -0.41
N PHE A 318 6.70 25.60 -1.41
CA PHE A 318 8.11 26.06 -1.38
C PHE A 318 8.58 26.71 -2.69
N ASP A 319 7.71 26.94 -3.67
CA ASP A 319 8.04 27.64 -4.93
C ASP A 319 7.82 29.14 -4.85
#